data_f01dd86a0ef43a93eb3252b777b733de
#
_entry.id   f01dd86a0ef43a93eb3252b777b733de
#
_cell.length_a   1.000
_cell.length_b   1.000
_cell.length_c   1.000
_cell.angle_alpha   90.00
_cell.angle_beta   90.00
_cell.angle_gamma   90.00
#
_symmetry.space_group_name_H-M   'P 1'
#
loop_
_entity.id
_entity.type
_entity.pdbx_description
1 polymer ?
#
loop_
_entity_poly.entity_id
_entity_poly.type
_entity_poly.pdbx_seq_one_letter_code
_entity_poly.pdbx_strand_id
1 'polypeptide(L)'
;GRKFSVKLRNMNVRTALQLADLNEQAIKRVFNIAGERTWRELNGEPCIEYEPVTPDKQSITASRSFAEDIYDLEKLHEAVSAFAAIVSRRLRRQNGRCLSLSVYLCTNRFHNDEPQRFASERATFQEATFDTLEITTGAILALNRVYEKGYGYKKAGIVITDIVDGD
;
A
#
# COMPACT_ATOMS: atom_id res chain seq x y z
N GLY A 1 -15.35 8.38 1.25
CA GLY A 1 -15.40 7.03 0.66
C GLY A 1 -16.83 6.49 0.61
N ARG A 2 -17.09 5.34 -0.05
CA ARG A 2 -18.44 4.79 -0.33
C ARG A 2 -19.35 4.72 0.90
N LYS A 3 -18.86 4.27 2.06
CA LYS A 3 -19.67 4.15 3.29
C LYS A 3 -20.17 5.50 3.81
N PHE A 4 -19.31 6.52 3.83
CA PHE A 4 -19.71 7.86 4.26
C PHE A 4 -20.60 8.56 3.24
N SER A 5 -20.39 8.33 1.94
CA SER A 5 -21.27 8.86 0.88
C SER A 5 -22.72 8.41 1.05
N VAL A 6 -22.95 7.14 1.41
CA VAL A 6 -24.30 6.63 1.69
C VAL A 6 -24.90 7.31 2.92
N LYS A 7 -24.14 7.42 4.02
CA LYS A 7 -24.61 8.10 5.24
C LYS A 7 -24.99 9.56 4.98
N LEU A 8 -24.15 10.29 4.25
CA LEU A 8 -24.39 11.68 3.89
C LEU A 8 -25.67 11.85 3.03
N ARG A 9 -25.87 10.98 2.04
CA ARG A 9 -27.08 11.00 1.21
C ARG A 9 -28.34 10.76 2.03
N ASN A 10 -28.30 9.84 3.00
CA ASN A 10 -29.42 9.58 3.91
C ASN A 10 -29.75 10.79 4.82
N MET A 11 -28.78 11.67 5.04
CA MET A 11 -28.94 12.94 5.76
C MET A 11 -29.26 14.11 4.81
N ASN A 12 -29.53 13.85 3.52
CA ASN A 12 -29.71 14.87 2.47
C ASN A 12 -28.50 15.78 2.24
N VAL A 13 -27.31 15.38 2.67
CA VAL A 13 -26.06 16.11 2.45
C VAL A 13 -25.44 15.67 1.15
N ARG A 14 -25.31 16.57 0.18
CA ARG A 14 -24.80 16.31 -1.18
C ARG A 14 -23.60 17.16 -1.55
N THR A 15 -23.34 18.24 -0.83
CA THR A 15 -22.24 19.17 -1.09
C THR A 15 -21.36 19.34 0.14
N ALA A 16 -20.12 19.82 -0.07
CA ALA A 16 -19.20 20.12 1.02
C ALA A 16 -19.74 21.24 1.94
N LEU A 17 -20.40 22.24 1.38
CA LEU A 17 -21.03 23.30 2.15
C LEU A 17 -22.10 22.74 3.09
N GLN A 18 -23.00 21.89 2.58
CA GLN A 18 -24.01 21.25 3.41
C GLN A 18 -23.41 20.38 4.52
N LEU A 19 -22.24 19.76 4.28
CA LEU A 19 -21.51 19.04 5.33
C LEU A 19 -20.94 20.02 6.36
N ALA A 20 -20.34 21.11 5.94
CA ALA A 20 -19.81 22.15 6.83
C ALA A 20 -20.90 22.74 7.74
N ASP A 21 -22.12 22.93 7.22
CA ASP A 21 -23.27 23.51 7.94
C ASP A 21 -23.88 22.54 8.98
N LEU A 22 -23.46 21.26 9.03
CA LEU A 22 -23.96 20.34 10.04
C LEU A 22 -23.40 20.72 11.43
N ASN A 23 -24.21 20.49 12.47
CA ASN A 23 -23.75 20.70 13.83
C ASN A 23 -22.76 19.59 14.28
N GLU A 24 -21.86 19.94 15.19
CA GLU A 24 -20.80 19.07 15.70
C GLU A 24 -21.36 17.76 16.31
N GLN A 25 -22.51 17.83 17.00
CA GLN A 25 -23.10 16.65 17.62
C GLN A 25 -23.57 15.63 16.57
N ALA A 26 -24.13 16.09 15.45
CA ALA A 26 -24.51 15.21 14.34
C ALA A 26 -23.27 14.56 13.71
N ILE A 27 -22.18 15.31 13.55
CA ILE A 27 -20.90 14.80 13.04
C ILE A 27 -20.37 13.70 13.95
N LYS A 28 -20.26 13.93 15.26
CA LYS A 28 -19.72 12.97 16.24
C LYS A 28 -20.54 11.68 16.33
N ARG A 29 -21.86 11.76 16.11
CA ARG A 29 -22.73 10.57 16.10
C ARG A 29 -22.59 9.70 14.85
N VAL A 30 -22.33 10.30 13.70
CA VAL A 30 -22.41 9.63 12.40
C VAL A 30 -21.03 9.26 11.87
N PHE A 31 -20.02 10.04 12.18
CA PHE A 31 -18.68 9.91 11.63
C PHE A 31 -17.65 9.47 12.67
N ASN A 32 -16.55 8.90 12.19
CA ASN A 32 -15.35 8.67 12.99
C ASN A 32 -14.49 9.94 13.05
N ILE A 33 -13.38 9.87 13.78
CA ILE A 33 -12.42 10.97 13.95
C ILE A 33 -11.95 11.57 12.61
N ALA A 34 -11.77 10.76 11.56
CA ALA A 34 -11.38 11.26 10.24
C ALA A 34 -12.50 12.11 9.58
N GLY A 35 -13.76 11.72 9.75
CA GLY A 35 -14.89 12.51 9.27
C GLY A 35 -15.10 13.80 10.07
N GLU A 36 -14.87 13.77 11.37
CA GLU A 36 -14.88 14.97 12.24
C GLU A 36 -13.78 15.94 11.82
N ARG A 37 -12.54 15.48 11.61
CA ARG A 37 -11.44 16.32 11.11
C ARG A 37 -11.77 16.97 9.77
N THR A 38 -12.33 16.19 8.82
CA THR A 38 -12.77 16.75 7.53
C THR A 38 -13.81 17.86 7.71
N TRP A 39 -14.76 17.69 8.61
CA TRP A 39 -15.77 18.71 8.93
C TRP A 39 -15.14 19.97 9.54
N ARG A 40 -14.20 19.84 10.49
CA ARG A 40 -13.47 20.97 11.08
C ARG A 40 -12.65 21.71 10.04
N GLU A 41 -11.93 20.99 9.17
CA GLU A 41 -11.14 21.60 8.09
C GLU A 41 -12.03 22.36 7.10
N LEU A 42 -13.23 21.87 6.79
CA LEU A 42 -14.22 22.60 5.99
C LEU A 42 -14.70 23.89 6.67
N ASN A 43 -14.67 23.94 8.00
CA ASN A 43 -14.98 25.12 8.80
C ASN A 43 -13.76 26.00 9.13
N GLY A 44 -12.60 25.73 8.49
CA GLY A 44 -11.40 26.54 8.62
C GLY A 44 -10.51 26.18 9.82
N GLU A 45 -10.80 25.09 10.53
CA GLU A 45 -9.96 24.60 11.63
C GLU A 45 -8.93 23.61 11.11
N PRO A 46 -7.63 23.92 11.06
CA PRO A 46 -6.60 22.97 10.64
C PRO A 46 -6.48 21.81 11.64
N CYS A 47 -6.69 20.58 11.18
CA CYS A 47 -6.64 19.37 12.01
C CYS A 47 -5.37 18.52 11.78
N ILE A 48 -4.57 18.88 10.79
CA ILE A 48 -3.31 18.22 10.46
C ILE A 48 -2.21 19.28 10.58
N GLU A 49 -1.27 19.02 11.47
CA GLU A 49 -0.10 19.88 11.60
C GLU A 49 0.78 19.76 10.36
N TYR A 50 1.31 20.88 9.90
CA TYR A 50 2.29 20.89 8.83
C TYR A 50 3.64 20.42 9.37
N GLU A 51 4.10 19.26 8.88
CA GLU A 51 5.44 18.75 9.15
C GLU A 51 6.40 19.28 8.08
N PRO A 52 7.30 20.22 8.41
CA PRO A 52 8.23 20.80 7.43
C PRO A 52 9.27 19.78 6.93
N VAL A 53 9.54 18.75 7.72
CA VAL A 53 10.43 17.65 7.36
C VAL A 53 9.63 16.36 7.32
N THR A 54 9.62 15.72 6.14
CA THR A 54 8.95 14.42 6.00
C THR A 54 9.76 13.37 6.76
N PRO A 55 9.19 12.66 7.74
CA PRO A 55 9.91 11.61 8.47
C PRO A 55 10.26 10.45 7.54
N ASP A 56 11.31 9.73 7.90
CA ASP A 56 11.73 8.54 7.17
C ASP A 56 10.64 7.48 7.17
N LYS A 57 10.52 6.82 6.04
CA LYS A 57 9.45 5.83 5.84
C LYS A 57 9.75 4.57 6.64
N GLN A 58 8.80 4.15 7.45
CA GLN A 58 8.84 2.88 8.17
C GLN A 58 8.61 1.65 7.25
N SER A 59 8.07 1.88 6.06
CA SER A 59 7.93 0.87 5.02
C SER A 59 8.04 1.48 3.63
N ILE A 60 8.61 0.72 2.69
CA ILE A 60 8.75 1.13 1.30
C ILE A 60 8.10 0.08 0.40
N THR A 61 7.17 0.52 -0.44
CA THR A 61 6.43 -0.36 -1.35
C THR A 61 6.72 -0.01 -2.81
N ALA A 62 6.91 -1.04 -3.63
CA ALA A 62 6.81 -0.95 -5.07
C ALA A 62 5.85 -2.02 -5.59
N SER A 63 4.87 -1.63 -6.36
CA SER A 63 3.87 -2.55 -6.92
C SER A 63 3.29 -2.01 -8.22
N ARG A 64 2.77 -2.91 -9.03
CA ARG A 64 2.08 -2.56 -10.27
C ARG A 64 0.92 -3.50 -10.53
N SER A 65 -0.19 -2.95 -11.03
CA SER A 65 -1.21 -3.73 -11.70
C SER A 65 -0.82 -3.85 -13.18
N PHE A 66 -0.91 -5.06 -13.70
CA PHE A 66 -0.56 -5.36 -15.10
C PHE A 66 -1.73 -5.02 -16.03
N ALA A 67 -1.45 -4.72 -17.29
CA ALA A 67 -2.48 -4.48 -18.30
C ALA A 67 -3.29 -5.75 -18.54
N GLU A 68 -2.60 -6.87 -18.68
CA GLU A 68 -3.15 -8.23 -18.81
C GLU A 68 -2.74 -9.08 -17.62
N ASP A 69 -3.51 -10.14 -17.33
CA ASP A 69 -3.21 -11.04 -16.24
C ASP A 69 -1.99 -11.92 -16.61
N ILE A 70 -1.05 -12.05 -15.69
CA ILE A 70 0.21 -12.77 -15.90
C ILE A 70 0.10 -14.17 -15.31
N TYR A 71 0.28 -15.18 -16.14
CA TYR A 71 0.33 -16.60 -15.78
C TYR A 71 1.75 -17.14 -15.71
N ASP A 72 2.70 -16.44 -16.32
CA ASP A 72 4.08 -16.86 -16.50
C ASP A 72 4.95 -16.39 -15.34
N LEU A 73 5.64 -17.33 -14.69
CA LEU A 73 6.54 -17.06 -13.58
C LEU A 73 7.74 -16.19 -13.99
N GLU A 74 8.29 -16.38 -15.19
CA GLU A 74 9.44 -15.61 -15.68
C GLU A 74 9.10 -14.13 -15.82
N LYS A 75 7.91 -13.80 -16.31
CA LYS A 75 7.41 -12.42 -16.39
C LYS A 75 7.22 -11.80 -15.00
N LEU A 76 6.80 -12.60 -14.02
CA LEU A 76 6.70 -12.15 -12.63
C LEU A 76 8.10 -11.95 -12.01
N HIS A 77 9.09 -12.79 -12.35
CA HIS A 77 10.50 -12.60 -11.95
C HIS A 77 11.04 -11.25 -12.46
N GLU A 78 10.83 -10.93 -13.72
CA GLU A 78 11.22 -9.64 -14.31
C GLU A 78 10.59 -8.45 -13.55
N ALA A 79 9.27 -8.52 -13.34
CA ALA A 79 8.54 -7.46 -12.64
C ALA A 79 9.01 -7.30 -11.19
N VAL A 80 9.16 -8.38 -10.45
CA VAL A 80 9.59 -8.37 -9.04
C VAL A 80 11.04 -7.91 -8.92
N SER A 81 11.94 -8.30 -9.84
CA SER A 81 13.31 -7.80 -9.89
C SER A 81 13.36 -6.28 -10.12
N ALA A 82 12.52 -5.76 -11.01
CA ALA A 82 12.40 -4.32 -11.22
C ALA A 82 11.87 -3.60 -9.96
N PHE A 83 10.91 -4.19 -9.24
CA PHE A 83 10.42 -3.62 -7.98
C PHE A 83 11.49 -3.66 -6.89
N ALA A 84 12.29 -4.73 -6.80
CA ALA A 84 13.41 -4.82 -5.87
C ALA A 84 14.42 -3.69 -6.10
N ALA A 85 14.79 -3.40 -7.35
CA ALA A 85 15.66 -2.29 -7.68
C ALA A 85 15.06 -0.91 -7.28
N ILE A 86 13.74 -0.74 -7.46
CA ILE A 86 13.04 0.50 -7.07
C ILE A 86 13.06 0.68 -5.55
N VAL A 87 12.72 -0.36 -4.77
CA VAL A 87 12.67 -0.27 -3.31
C VAL A 87 14.06 -0.08 -2.72
N SER A 88 15.09 -0.79 -3.22
CA SER A 88 16.49 -0.62 -2.80
C SER A 88 17.00 0.81 -3.02
N ARG A 89 16.68 1.40 -4.18
CA ARG A 89 17.04 2.81 -4.47
C ARG A 89 16.34 3.78 -3.52
N ARG A 90 15.04 3.55 -3.19
CA ARG A 90 14.30 4.38 -2.25
C ARG A 90 14.84 4.24 -0.83
N LEU A 91 15.22 3.04 -0.43
CA LEU A 91 15.81 2.73 0.86
C LEU A 91 17.14 3.48 1.05
N ARG A 92 18.04 3.41 0.06
CA ARG A 92 19.31 4.17 0.07
C ARG A 92 19.11 5.69 0.12
N ARG A 93 18.04 6.23 -0.49
CA ARG A 93 17.76 7.68 -0.46
C ARG A 93 17.48 8.22 0.94
N GLN A 94 16.95 7.40 1.85
CA GLN A 94 16.74 7.76 3.24
C GLN A 94 17.83 7.17 4.16
N ASN A 95 18.98 6.78 3.63
CA ASN A 95 20.08 6.14 4.39
C ASN A 95 19.61 4.95 5.25
N GLY A 96 18.62 4.20 4.78
CA GLY A 96 18.03 3.09 5.53
C GLY A 96 18.57 1.73 5.09
N ARG A 97 18.44 0.75 5.98
CA ARG A 97 18.65 -0.68 5.74
C ARG A 97 17.41 -1.45 6.15
N CYS A 98 17.09 -2.56 5.53
CA CYS A 98 15.92 -3.37 5.90
C CYS A 98 16.33 -4.76 6.39
N LEU A 99 15.56 -5.29 7.35
CA LEU A 99 15.70 -6.65 7.84
C LEU A 99 14.71 -7.61 7.19
N SER A 100 13.68 -7.10 6.52
CA SER A 100 12.70 -7.96 5.87
C SER A 100 12.02 -7.31 4.68
N LEU A 101 11.50 -8.16 3.81
CA LEU A 101 10.60 -7.80 2.73
C LEU A 101 9.46 -8.81 2.65
N SER A 102 8.37 -8.39 2.02
CA SER A 102 7.28 -9.28 1.62
C SER A 102 7.00 -9.12 0.14
N VAL A 103 6.82 -10.23 -0.56
CA VAL A 103 6.30 -10.25 -1.93
C VAL A 103 4.86 -10.70 -1.90
N TYR A 104 4.00 -10.05 -2.66
CA TYR A 104 2.61 -10.45 -2.79
C TYR A 104 2.17 -10.49 -4.24
N LEU A 105 1.25 -11.42 -4.51
CA LEU A 105 0.54 -11.59 -5.77
C LEU A 105 -0.96 -11.55 -5.53
N CYS A 106 -1.71 -10.93 -6.43
CA CYS A 106 -3.17 -11.02 -6.41
C CYS A 106 -3.76 -11.08 -7.81
N THR A 107 -4.82 -11.86 -7.94
CA THR A 107 -5.66 -11.98 -9.13
C THR A 107 -6.58 -10.77 -9.29
N ASN A 108 -7.28 -10.69 -10.39
CA ASN A 108 -8.25 -9.64 -10.65
C ASN A 108 -9.59 -9.91 -9.95
N ARG A 109 -9.82 -9.30 -8.81
CA ARG A 109 -11.08 -9.48 -8.04
C ARG A 109 -12.36 -9.04 -8.76
N PHE A 110 -12.26 -8.46 -9.94
CA PHE A 110 -13.42 -8.07 -10.75
C PHE A 110 -13.81 -9.14 -11.78
N HIS A 111 -12.96 -10.16 -11.99
CA HIS A 111 -13.26 -11.34 -12.80
C HIS A 111 -13.86 -12.42 -11.89
N ASN A 112 -15.18 -12.38 -11.70
CA ASN A 112 -15.88 -13.29 -10.78
C ASN A 112 -15.89 -14.75 -11.28
N ASP A 113 -15.66 -14.96 -12.56
CA ASP A 113 -15.69 -16.28 -13.22
C ASP A 113 -14.34 -17.00 -13.17
N GLU A 114 -13.29 -16.33 -12.66
CA GLU A 114 -11.95 -16.89 -12.55
C GLU A 114 -11.58 -17.17 -11.09
N PRO A 115 -10.70 -18.19 -10.85
CA PRO A 115 -10.22 -18.50 -9.52
C PRO A 115 -9.53 -17.29 -8.88
N GLN A 116 -9.92 -16.94 -7.65
CA GLN A 116 -9.40 -15.80 -6.94
C GLN A 116 -8.31 -16.21 -5.96
N ARG A 117 -7.18 -15.46 -5.96
CA ARG A 117 -6.07 -15.70 -5.06
C ARG A 117 -5.42 -14.38 -4.62
N PHE A 118 -5.14 -14.27 -3.34
CA PHE A 118 -4.19 -13.36 -2.76
C PHE A 118 -3.19 -14.17 -1.94
N ALA A 119 -1.92 -14.03 -2.25
CA ALA A 119 -0.86 -14.71 -1.52
C ALA A 119 0.29 -13.73 -1.25
N SER A 120 0.91 -13.88 -0.09
CA SER A 120 2.06 -13.08 0.31
C SER A 120 3.04 -13.94 1.10
N GLU A 121 4.33 -13.75 0.85
CA GLU A 121 5.41 -14.41 1.58
C GLU A 121 6.44 -13.40 2.04
N ARG A 122 6.95 -13.60 3.25
CA ARG A 122 7.98 -12.77 3.85
C ARG A 122 9.35 -13.43 3.73
N ALA A 123 10.35 -12.66 3.34
CA ALA A 123 11.76 -13.02 3.45
C ALA A 123 12.43 -12.12 4.49
N THR A 124 13.28 -12.71 5.34
CA THR A 124 14.08 -12.02 6.35
C THR A 124 15.56 -12.15 6.02
N PHE A 125 16.32 -11.10 6.31
CA PHE A 125 17.77 -11.07 6.15
C PHE A 125 18.42 -11.31 7.50
N GLN A 126 19.61 -11.93 7.50
CA GLN A 126 20.39 -12.15 8.74
C GLN A 126 20.91 -10.83 9.30
N GLU A 127 21.30 -9.92 8.40
CA GLU A 127 21.75 -8.58 8.72
C GLU A 127 20.92 -7.56 7.91
N ALA A 128 20.77 -6.35 8.46
CA ALA A 128 20.08 -5.30 7.77
C ALA A 128 20.82 -4.89 6.49
N THR A 129 20.13 -4.89 5.36
CA THR A 129 20.74 -4.66 4.05
C THR A 129 20.05 -3.56 3.25
N PHE A 130 20.79 -2.87 2.40
CA PHE A 130 20.31 -2.02 1.30
C PHE A 130 20.80 -2.55 -0.07
N ASP A 131 21.51 -3.67 -0.07
CA ASP A 131 22.07 -4.24 -1.29
C ASP A 131 20.96 -4.72 -2.22
N THR A 132 21.03 -4.26 -3.48
CA THR A 132 20.00 -4.56 -4.47
C THR A 132 19.98 -6.04 -4.83
N LEU A 133 21.14 -6.71 -4.85
CA LEU A 133 21.24 -8.12 -5.21
C LEU A 133 20.63 -8.99 -4.10
N GLU A 134 20.96 -8.72 -2.84
CA GLU A 134 20.37 -9.43 -1.69
C GLU A 134 18.85 -9.26 -1.63
N ILE A 135 18.36 -8.01 -1.78
CA ILE A 135 16.93 -7.71 -1.79
C ILE A 135 16.24 -8.42 -2.96
N THR A 136 16.86 -8.44 -4.16
CA THR A 136 16.31 -9.14 -5.32
C THR A 136 16.27 -10.65 -5.09
N THR A 137 17.35 -11.24 -4.57
CA THR A 137 17.42 -12.67 -4.27
C THR A 137 16.33 -13.07 -3.26
N GLY A 138 16.19 -12.33 -2.16
CA GLY A 138 15.14 -12.55 -1.17
C GLY A 138 13.73 -12.42 -1.77
N ALA A 139 13.52 -11.44 -2.64
CA ALA A 139 12.24 -11.22 -3.31
C ALA A 139 11.89 -12.35 -4.29
N ILE A 140 12.87 -12.86 -5.05
CA ILE A 140 12.65 -13.99 -5.98
C ILE A 140 12.36 -15.27 -5.21
N LEU A 141 13.07 -15.53 -4.11
CA LEU A 141 12.77 -16.69 -3.24
C LEU A 141 11.34 -16.61 -2.66
N ALA A 142 10.91 -15.45 -2.21
CA ALA A 142 9.56 -15.23 -1.72
C ALA A 142 8.53 -15.37 -2.85
N LEU A 143 8.82 -14.83 -4.04
CA LEU A 143 7.95 -14.97 -5.22
C LEU A 143 7.72 -16.45 -5.58
N ASN A 144 8.78 -17.27 -5.61
CA ASN A 144 8.69 -18.69 -5.95
C ASN A 144 7.81 -19.46 -4.95
N ARG A 145 7.73 -19.02 -3.69
CA ARG A 145 6.86 -19.65 -2.69
C ARG A 145 5.39 -19.24 -2.81
N VAL A 146 5.11 -18.01 -3.26
CA VAL A 146 3.72 -17.53 -3.40
C VAL A 146 3.11 -17.84 -4.75
N TYR A 147 3.95 -18.05 -5.78
CA TYR A 147 3.47 -18.36 -7.10
C TYR A 147 2.78 -19.73 -7.14
N GLU A 148 1.65 -19.80 -7.76
CA GLU A 148 0.92 -21.02 -8.03
C GLU A 148 0.45 -21.00 -9.47
N LYS A 149 0.74 -22.10 -10.18
CA LYS A 149 0.37 -22.24 -11.59
C LYS A 149 -1.15 -22.32 -11.75
N GLY A 150 -1.68 -21.70 -12.78
CA GLY A 150 -3.12 -21.72 -13.10
C GLY A 150 -3.87 -20.46 -12.68
N TYR A 151 -3.24 -19.56 -11.90
CA TYR A 151 -3.82 -18.25 -11.56
C TYR A 151 -3.28 -17.17 -12.48
N GLY A 152 -4.18 -16.30 -12.95
CA GLY A 152 -3.83 -15.06 -13.66
C GLY A 152 -3.60 -13.92 -12.68
N TYR A 153 -2.35 -13.52 -12.49
CA TYR A 153 -2.01 -12.47 -11.53
C TYR A 153 -2.15 -11.08 -12.15
N LYS A 154 -3.08 -10.31 -11.62
CA LYS A 154 -3.34 -8.92 -12.03
C LYS A 154 -2.40 -7.92 -11.40
N LYS A 155 -1.86 -8.23 -10.22
CA LYS A 155 -0.98 -7.31 -9.48
C LYS A 155 0.09 -8.08 -8.74
N ALA A 156 1.31 -7.55 -8.79
CA ALA A 156 2.43 -7.96 -7.96
C ALA A 156 3.03 -6.76 -7.21
N GLY A 157 3.66 -7.02 -6.09
CA GLY A 157 4.37 -5.98 -5.35
C GLY A 157 5.33 -6.52 -4.31
N ILE A 158 6.27 -5.64 -3.92
CA ILE A 158 7.20 -5.82 -2.81
C ILE A 158 6.90 -4.74 -1.77
N VAL A 159 6.95 -5.14 -0.51
CA VAL A 159 6.93 -4.25 0.65
C VAL A 159 8.18 -4.53 1.47
N ILE A 160 9.01 -3.52 1.68
CA ILE A 160 10.11 -3.58 2.65
C ILE A 160 9.59 -3.09 4.00
N THR A 161 9.94 -3.78 5.06
CA THR A 161 9.63 -3.43 6.45
C THR A 161 10.87 -3.61 7.34
N ASP A 162 10.72 -3.29 8.62
CA ASP A 162 11.80 -3.34 9.59
C ASP A 162 13.03 -2.55 9.10
N ILE A 163 12.75 -1.31 8.71
CA ILE A 163 13.77 -0.37 8.26
C ILE A 163 14.47 0.20 9.49
N VAL A 164 15.79 0.13 9.46
CA VAL A 164 16.69 0.71 10.45
C VAL A 164 17.59 1.74 9.78
N ASP A 165 18.12 2.67 10.55
CA ASP A 165 19.07 3.66 10.03
C ASP A 165 20.35 2.97 9.58
N GLY A 166 20.87 3.40 8.45
CA GLY A 166 22.18 2.97 7.95
C GLY A 166 23.26 3.83 8.58
N ASP A 167 24.04 3.28 9.47
CA ASP A 167 25.28 3.92 9.95
C ASP A 167 26.38 3.90 8.86
#